data_18fc9f5f73eb81790eaedbbc8883380b
#
_entry.id   18fc9f5f73eb81790eaedbbc8883380b
#
_cell.length_a   1.000
_cell.length_b   1.000
_cell.length_c   1.000
_cell.angle_alpha   90.00
_cell.angle_beta   90.00
_cell.angle_gamma   90.00
#
_symmetry.space_group_name_H-M   'P 1'
#
loop_
_entity.id
_entity.type
_entity.pdbx_description
1 polymer ?
#
loop_
_entity_poly.entity_id
_entity_poly.type
_entity_poly.pdbx_seq_one_letter_code
_entity_poly.pdbx_strand_id
1 'polypeptide(L)'
;KHSTLSLLICIGGCFSACSPTNEKVNPLTQHEDEITNIIAEMTLEEKINMLHGKNMFSSAGVERLNIPDIEYADGPFGIREEMEPHSWNSLHLSTDSATFFPTGSALAATWSTEMAYKYGEGMAAEAKLRGKDMILGPAINIQRIPTGGRTYEYLSEDPLLSGELAVNYTLGAQDHQEAVCLKHYALNNQENMRGFVDVKVSERAMREIYLAPFEAAVKKANAYGVMAAYNKVSGEWCSENDRLLNKILR
;
A
#
# COMPACT_ATOMS: atom_id res chain seq x y z
N LYS A 1 -11.42 70.86 40.49
CA LYS A 1 -11.92 70.32 39.23
C LYS A 1 -11.27 68.98 38.98
N HIS A 2 -11.94 67.91 39.39
CA HIS A 2 -11.46 66.52 39.28
C HIS A 2 -12.08 65.91 38.03
N SER A 3 -11.24 65.41 37.18
CA SER A 3 -11.63 64.66 36.00
C SER A 3 -11.41 63.18 36.32
N THR A 4 -12.48 62.42 36.39
CA THR A 4 -12.50 61.01 36.63
C THR A 4 -12.35 60.27 35.25
N LEU A 5 -11.27 59.54 35.10
CA LEU A 5 -11.00 58.71 33.95
C LEU A 5 -11.59 57.30 34.18
N SER A 6 -12.67 57.00 33.43
CA SER A 6 -13.28 55.66 33.51
C SER A 6 -12.51 54.72 32.56
N LEU A 7 -11.93 53.67 33.14
CA LEU A 7 -11.23 52.61 32.44
C LEU A 7 -12.25 51.54 31.97
N LEU A 8 -12.51 51.46 30.68
CA LEU A 8 -13.36 50.43 30.08
C LEU A 8 -12.48 49.20 29.81
N ILE A 9 -12.71 48.15 30.59
CA ILE A 9 -12.07 46.83 30.32
C ILE A 9 -12.94 46.10 29.32
N CYS A 10 -12.46 46.03 28.06
CA CYS A 10 -13.02 45.12 27.04
C CYS A 10 -12.51 43.69 27.29
N ILE A 11 -13.38 42.83 27.84
CA ILE A 11 -13.15 41.40 27.88
C ILE A 11 -13.43 40.86 26.48
N GLY A 12 -12.39 40.75 25.70
CA GLY A 12 -12.42 40.06 24.40
C GLY A 12 -12.51 38.55 24.61
N GLY A 13 -13.71 37.99 24.50
CA GLY A 13 -13.89 36.55 24.43
C GLY A 13 -13.28 36.01 23.14
N CYS A 14 -12.15 35.29 23.25
CA CYS A 14 -11.66 34.45 22.16
C CYS A 14 -12.65 33.30 21.95
N PHE A 15 -13.58 33.48 21.03
CA PHE A 15 -14.25 32.35 20.41
C PHE A 15 -13.23 31.66 19.49
N SER A 16 -12.57 30.61 19.98
CA SER A 16 -11.92 29.64 19.11
C SER A 16 -13.00 28.99 18.26
N ALA A 17 -13.15 29.47 17.03
CA ALA A 17 -13.90 28.77 16.01
C ALA A 17 -13.15 27.46 15.75
N CYS A 18 -13.65 26.35 16.30
CA CYS A 18 -13.33 25.04 15.76
C CYS A 18 -13.78 25.04 14.30
N SER A 19 -12.83 25.19 13.39
CA SER A 19 -13.08 24.86 11.99
C SER A 19 -13.49 23.39 11.95
N PRO A 20 -14.59 23.05 11.27
CA PRO A 20 -14.90 21.64 11.05
C PRO A 20 -13.69 21.03 10.34
N THR A 21 -13.07 20.04 10.96
CA THR A 21 -12.12 19.17 10.29
C THR A 21 -12.88 18.59 9.08
N ASN A 22 -12.52 18.98 7.88
CA ASN A 22 -12.92 18.27 6.69
C ASN A 22 -12.29 16.87 6.81
N GLU A 23 -12.96 15.97 7.50
CA GLU A 23 -12.66 14.55 7.38
C GLU A 23 -12.85 14.21 5.90
N LYS A 24 -11.74 14.00 5.22
CA LYS A 24 -11.79 13.47 3.86
C LYS A 24 -12.53 12.15 3.96
N VAL A 25 -13.69 12.08 3.35
CA VAL A 25 -14.46 10.82 3.26
C VAL A 25 -13.50 9.78 2.67
N ASN A 26 -13.36 8.66 3.37
CA ASN A 26 -12.53 7.57 2.85
C ASN A 26 -13.13 7.10 1.51
N PRO A 27 -12.43 7.21 0.38
CA PRO A 27 -12.98 6.82 -0.92
C PRO A 27 -13.40 5.35 -0.97
N LEU A 28 -12.85 4.50 -0.09
CA LEU A 28 -13.23 3.10 -0.01
C LEU A 28 -14.63 2.87 0.59
N THR A 29 -15.21 3.86 1.27
CA THR A 29 -16.51 3.73 1.93
C THR A 29 -17.65 4.50 1.26
N GLN A 30 -17.35 5.31 0.24
CA GLN A 30 -18.36 6.15 -0.38
C GLN A 30 -19.37 5.39 -1.28
N HIS A 31 -19.10 4.13 -1.61
CA HIS A 31 -19.94 3.27 -2.47
C HIS A 31 -20.46 2.03 -1.75
N GLU A 32 -20.49 2.03 -0.41
CA GLU A 32 -20.89 0.84 0.39
C GLU A 32 -22.27 0.30 0.04
N ASP A 33 -23.26 1.17 -0.17
CA ASP A 33 -24.62 0.77 -0.53
C ASP A 33 -24.66 0.12 -1.92
N GLU A 34 -23.94 0.66 -2.88
CA GLU A 34 -23.82 0.13 -4.24
C GLU A 34 -23.13 -1.23 -4.22
N ILE A 35 -22.01 -1.34 -3.52
CA ILE A 35 -21.27 -2.59 -3.33
C ILE A 35 -22.14 -3.65 -2.69
N THR A 36 -22.89 -3.29 -1.66
CA THR A 36 -23.79 -4.21 -0.96
C THR A 36 -24.87 -4.76 -1.89
N ASN A 37 -25.47 -3.90 -2.74
CA ASN A 37 -26.46 -4.31 -3.72
C ASN A 37 -25.86 -5.25 -4.77
N ILE A 38 -24.69 -4.94 -5.30
CA ILE A 38 -23.98 -5.79 -6.26
C ILE A 38 -23.69 -7.17 -5.63
N ILE A 39 -23.17 -7.19 -4.40
CA ILE A 39 -22.89 -8.45 -3.69
C ILE A 39 -24.18 -9.27 -3.49
N ALA A 40 -25.33 -8.63 -3.25
CA ALA A 40 -26.61 -9.33 -3.11
C ALA A 40 -27.05 -9.99 -4.41
N GLU A 41 -26.72 -9.42 -5.57
CA GLU A 41 -27.04 -9.97 -6.88
C GLU A 41 -26.10 -11.10 -7.33
N MET A 42 -24.89 -11.19 -6.73
CA MET A 42 -23.88 -12.20 -7.08
C MET A 42 -24.31 -13.59 -6.61
N THR A 43 -24.07 -14.59 -7.48
CA THR A 43 -24.17 -16.00 -7.11
C THR A 43 -23.03 -16.41 -6.17
N LEU A 44 -23.18 -17.52 -5.48
CA LEU A 44 -22.13 -18.07 -4.62
C LEU A 44 -20.85 -18.37 -5.40
N GLU A 45 -20.99 -18.91 -6.62
CA GLU A 45 -19.86 -19.23 -7.48
C GLU A 45 -19.10 -17.98 -7.89
N GLU A 46 -19.77 -16.90 -8.29
CA GLU A 46 -19.17 -15.62 -8.61
C GLU A 46 -18.40 -15.04 -7.41
N LYS A 47 -18.98 -15.09 -6.22
CA LYS A 47 -18.33 -14.66 -4.98
C LYS A 47 -17.05 -15.47 -4.70
N ILE A 48 -17.10 -16.79 -4.88
CA ILE A 48 -15.94 -17.67 -4.68
C ILE A 48 -14.85 -17.34 -5.70
N ASN A 49 -15.19 -17.15 -6.97
CA ASN A 49 -14.24 -16.84 -8.03
C ASN A 49 -13.50 -15.51 -7.81
N MET A 50 -14.13 -14.53 -7.18
CA MET A 50 -13.47 -13.26 -6.82
C MET A 50 -12.50 -13.38 -5.63
N LEU A 51 -12.55 -14.46 -4.84
CA LEU A 51 -11.69 -14.64 -3.67
C LEU A 51 -10.34 -15.31 -3.97
N HIS A 52 -10.08 -15.63 -5.23
CA HIS A 52 -8.80 -16.21 -5.66
C HIS A 52 -8.33 -15.61 -6.98
N GLY A 53 -7.05 -15.80 -7.31
CA GLY A 53 -6.52 -15.38 -8.60
C GLY A 53 -7.19 -16.14 -9.76
N LYS A 54 -7.60 -15.43 -10.80
CA LYS A 54 -8.02 -15.99 -12.08
C LYS A 54 -6.84 -16.65 -12.78
N ASN A 55 -5.70 -16.00 -12.66
CA ASN A 55 -4.40 -16.48 -13.09
C ASN A 55 -3.31 -15.88 -12.18
N MET A 56 -2.05 -15.88 -12.60
CA MET A 56 -0.93 -15.42 -11.79
C MET A 56 -0.96 -13.92 -11.50
N PHE A 57 -1.53 -13.12 -12.40
CA PHE A 57 -1.52 -11.66 -12.33
C PHE A 57 -2.88 -11.02 -12.59
N SER A 58 -3.97 -11.76 -12.38
CA SER A 58 -5.30 -11.13 -12.36
C SER A 58 -6.26 -11.81 -11.39
N SER A 59 -7.26 -11.06 -10.96
CA SER A 59 -8.45 -11.56 -10.25
C SER A 59 -9.66 -11.46 -11.17
N ALA A 60 -10.57 -12.45 -11.06
CA ALA A 60 -11.77 -12.48 -11.85
C ALA A 60 -12.73 -11.34 -11.45
N GLY A 61 -13.30 -10.69 -12.43
CA GLY A 61 -14.49 -9.87 -12.28
C GLY A 61 -15.76 -10.69 -12.44
N VAL A 62 -16.90 -10.01 -12.63
CA VAL A 62 -18.21 -10.63 -12.90
C VAL A 62 -18.83 -9.91 -14.10
N GLU A 63 -18.59 -10.43 -15.30
CA GLU A 63 -18.99 -9.80 -16.57
C GLU A 63 -20.48 -9.48 -16.60
N ARG A 64 -21.35 -10.37 -16.10
CA ARG A 64 -22.80 -10.20 -16.02
C ARG A 64 -23.22 -8.96 -15.22
N LEU A 65 -22.41 -8.54 -14.26
CA LEU A 65 -22.62 -7.36 -13.42
C LEU A 65 -21.75 -6.17 -13.82
N ASN A 66 -21.09 -6.26 -14.98
CA ASN A 66 -20.14 -5.25 -15.47
C ASN A 66 -18.98 -4.98 -14.51
N ILE A 67 -18.56 -5.97 -13.74
CA ILE A 67 -17.38 -5.91 -12.91
C ILE A 67 -16.22 -6.46 -13.73
N PRO A 68 -15.20 -5.64 -14.09
CA PRO A 68 -14.06 -6.10 -14.87
C PRO A 68 -13.14 -7.01 -14.05
N ASP A 69 -12.27 -7.76 -14.73
CA ASP A 69 -11.11 -8.37 -14.10
C ASP A 69 -10.19 -7.27 -13.54
N ILE A 70 -9.40 -7.59 -12.52
CA ILE A 70 -8.35 -6.72 -11.99
C ILE A 70 -7.01 -7.27 -12.45
N GLU A 71 -6.26 -6.46 -13.19
CA GLU A 71 -4.95 -6.81 -13.73
C GLU A 71 -3.82 -6.27 -12.84
N TYR A 72 -2.90 -7.15 -12.45
CA TYR A 72 -1.78 -6.81 -11.57
C TYR A 72 -0.48 -6.62 -12.36
N ALA A 73 0.31 -5.64 -11.95
CA ALA A 73 1.68 -5.46 -12.41
C ALA A 73 2.66 -5.76 -11.29
N ASP A 74 3.54 -6.75 -11.46
CA ASP A 74 4.65 -6.92 -10.52
C ASP A 74 5.74 -5.88 -10.79
N GLY A 75 6.50 -5.57 -9.77
CA GLY A 75 7.63 -4.66 -9.83
C GLY A 75 7.45 -3.41 -8.95
N PRO A 76 8.08 -3.35 -7.78
CA PRO A 76 7.97 -2.19 -6.88
C PRO A 76 8.84 -1.00 -7.31
N PHE A 77 9.73 -1.17 -8.30
CA PHE A 77 10.61 -0.14 -8.87
C PHE A 77 10.68 -0.20 -10.41
N GLY A 78 9.55 -0.51 -11.02
CA GLY A 78 9.34 -0.58 -12.48
C GLY A 78 8.25 -1.57 -12.81
N ILE A 79 7.39 -1.23 -13.74
CA ILE A 79 6.33 -2.15 -14.20
C ILE A 79 7.01 -3.27 -14.96
N ARG A 80 6.85 -4.50 -14.49
CA ARG A 80 7.50 -5.65 -15.09
C ARG A 80 7.08 -5.82 -16.55
N GLU A 81 8.06 -6.03 -17.43
CA GLU A 81 7.77 -6.43 -18.80
C GLU A 81 7.14 -7.83 -18.85
N GLU A 82 6.31 -8.07 -19.84
CA GLU A 82 5.62 -9.33 -20.03
C GLU A 82 5.90 -9.88 -21.44
N MET A 83 6.45 -11.10 -21.53
CA MET A 83 6.56 -11.82 -22.82
C MET A 83 5.23 -12.43 -23.21
N GLU A 84 4.56 -13.01 -22.24
CA GLU A 84 3.23 -13.60 -22.35
C GLU A 84 2.39 -13.04 -21.20
N PRO A 85 1.15 -12.63 -21.46
CA PRO A 85 0.26 -12.16 -20.40
C PRO A 85 0.19 -13.16 -19.24
N HIS A 86 0.25 -12.67 -18.03
CA HIS A 86 0.09 -13.44 -16.79
C HIS A 86 1.16 -14.54 -16.56
N SER A 87 2.33 -14.42 -17.16
CA SER A 87 3.41 -15.41 -17.07
C SER A 87 4.61 -14.90 -16.27
N TRP A 88 5.33 -15.84 -15.63
CA TRP A 88 6.64 -15.64 -15.03
C TRP A 88 7.79 -16.04 -15.96
N ASN A 89 7.51 -16.32 -17.25
CA ASN A 89 8.54 -16.74 -18.18
C ASN A 89 9.68 -15.73 -18.24
N SER A 90 10.88 -16.25 -18.53
CA SER A 90 12.08 -15.43 -18.63
C SER A 90 11.95 -14.38 -19.73
N LEU A 91 12.42 -13.18 -19.43
CA LEU A 91 12.24 -11.97 -20.24
C LEU A 91 13.45 -11.66 -21.12
N HIS A 92 14.38 -12.59 -21.27
CA HIS A 92 15.66 -12.34 -21.94
C HIS A 92 15.56 -11.92 -23.41
N LEU A 93 14.43 -12.12 -24.05
CA LEU A 93 14.19 -11.82 -25.46
C LEU A 93 12.87 -11.04 -25.67
N SER A 94 12.33 -10.42 -24.63
CA SER A 94 11.11 -9.63 -24.76
C SER A 94 11.35 -8.40 -25.64
N THR A 95 10.37 -8.06 -26.46
CA THR A 95 10.29 -6.80 -27.19
C THR A 95 9.47 -5.75 -26.42
N ASP A 96 8.91 -6.13 -25.28
CA ASP A 96 8.18 -5.25 -24.39
C ASP A 96 9.15 -4.34 -23.66
N SER A 97 8.96 -3.03 -23.79
CA SER A 97 9.80 -2.02 -23.16
C SER A 97 9.21 -1.61 -21.82
N ALA A 98 10.01 -1.66 -20.78
CA ALA A 98 9.64 -1.21 -19.44
C ALA A 98 10.69 -0.24 -18.88
N THR A 99 10.25 0.72 -18.07
CA THR A 99 11.15 1.65 -17.39
C THR A 99 11.72 1.00 -16.14
N PHE A 100 13.04 0.97 -16.04
CA PHE A 100 13.72 0.64 -14.79
C PHE A 100 13.84 1.90 -13.93
N PHE A 101 12.93 2.02 -12.98
CA PHE A 101 12.98 3.12 -11.99
C PHE A 101 14.13 2.90 -10.99
N PRO A 102 14.59 3.95 -10.30
CA PRO A 102 15.54 3.79 -9.19
C PRO A 102 15.03 2.78 -8.17
N THR A 103 15.93 2.01 -7.57
CA THR A 103 15.53 1.03 -6.53
C THR A 103 14.87 1.72 -5.32
N GLY A 104 14.14 0.97 -4.50
CA GLY A 104 13.54 1.50 -3.28
C GLY A 104 14.57 2.17 -2.36
N SER A 105 15.74 1.56 -2.20
CA SER A 105 16.85 2.14 -1.44
C SER A 105 17.36 3.46 -2.04
N ALA A 106 17.40 3.58 -3.37
CA ALA A 106 17.80 4.83 -4.03
C ALA A 106 16.73 5.93 -3.85
N LEU A 107 15.46 5.58 -3.94
CA LEU A 107 14.37 6.50 -3.61
C LEU A 107 14.48 6.98 -2.16
N ALA A 108 14.70 6.07 -1.22
CA ALA A 108 14.82 6.40 0.20
C ALA A 108 16.04 7.30 0.50
N ALA A 109 17.14 7.14 -0.22
CA ALA A 109 18.33 7.99 -0.10
C ALA A 109 18.06 9.46 -0.45
N THR A 110 16.97 9.78 -1.13
CA THR A 110 16.56 11.17 -1.42
C THR A 110 16.01 11.89 -0.19
N TRP A 111 15.46 11.18 0.79
CA TRP A 111 14.75 11.71 1.96
C TRP A 111 13.57 12.64 1.57
N SER A 112 13.05 12.51 0.35
CA SER A 112 12.05 13.41 -0.21
C SER A 112 10.71 12.72 -0.42
N THR A 113 9.71 13.16 0.32
CA THR A 113 8.32 12.74 0.14
C THR A 113 7.76 13.20 -1.20
N GLU A 114 8.19 14.35 -1.71
CA GLU A 114 7.83 14.84 -3.05
C GLU A 114 8.34 13.89 -4.14
N MET A 115 9.59 13.40 -4.01
CA MET A 115 10.14 12.42 -4.95
C MET A 115 9.42 11.09 -4.88
N ALA A 116 9.00 10.66 -3.67
CA ALA A 116 8.20 9.45 -3.51
C ALA A 116 6.82 9.58 -4.19
N TYR A 117 6.17 10.74 -4.09
CA TYR A 117 4.93 11.01 -4.80
C TYR A 117 5.11 10.96 -6.32
N LYS A 118 6.11 11.67 -6.86
CA LYS A 118 6.43 11.64 -8.29
C LYS A 118 6.82 10.25 -8.80
N TYR A 119 7.44 9.48 -7.93
CA TYR A 119 7.78 8.09 -8.24
C TYR A 119 6.51 7.24 -8.41
N GLY A 120 5.56 7.34 -7.47
CA GLY A 120 4.25 6.68 -7.56
C GLY A 120 3.45 7.12 -8.79
N GLU A 121 3.43 8.43 -9.08
CA GLU A 121 2.83 9.00 -10.29
C GLU A 121 3.42 8.39 -11.58
N GLY A 122 4.75 8.34 -11.67
CA GLY A 122 5.43 7.76 -12.85
C GLY A 122 5.15 6.26 -13.02
N MET A 123 5.15 5.51 -11.92
CA MET A 123 4.78 4.09 -11.92
C MET A 123 3.33 3.88 -12.38
N ALA A 124 2.40 4.70 -11.87
CA ALA A 124 0.99 4.63 -12.26
C ALA A 124 0.77 4.95 -13.75
N ALA A 125 1.45 5.97 -14.27
CA ALA A 125 1.36 6.33 -15.68
C ALA A 125 1.77 5.16 -16.59
N GLU A 126 2.87 4.45 -16.25
CA GLU A 126 3.32 3.30 -17.03
C GLU A 126 2.39 2.09 -16.85
N ALA A 127 1.91 1.80 -15.65
CA ALA A 127 0.97 0.72 -15.37
C ALA A 127 -0.32 0.87 -16.18
N LYS A 128 -0.91 2.06 -16.18
CA LYS A 128 -2.12 2.35 -16.98
C LYS A 128 -1.91 2.21 -18.47
N LEU A 129 -0.78 2.67 -19.01
CA LEU A 129 -0.45 2.47 -20.42
C LEU A 129 -0.35 1.00 -20.82
N ARG A 130 -0.07 0.14 -19.85
CA ARG A 130 0.05 -1.31 -20.00
C ARG A 130 -1.24 -2.05 -19.62
N GLY A 131 -2.34 -1.33 -19.37
CA GLY A 131 -3.64 -1.92 -19.02
C GLY A 131 -3.65 -2.64 -17.68
N LYS A 132 -2.89 -2.13 -16.70
CA LYS A 132 -2.87 -2.65 -15.33
C LYS A 132 -3.75 -1.79 -14.44
N ASP A 133 -4.27 -2.41 -13.39
CA ASP A 133 -5.18 -1.77 -12.42
C ASP A 133 -4.52 -1.66 -11.03
N MET A 134 -3.50 -2.49 -10.75
CA MET A 134 -2.84 -2.51 -9.45
C MET A 134 -1.35 -2.84 -9.58
N ILE A 135 -0.52 -2.00 -8.99
CA ILE A 135 0.92 -2.23 -8.84
C ILE A 135 1.16 -3.08 -7.58
N LEU A 136 1.88 -4.21 -7.72
CA LEU A 136 2.33 -5.01 -6.58
C LEU A 136 3.55 -4.36 -5.91
N GLY A 137 3.31 -3.26 -5.26
CA GLY A 137 4.26 -2.37 -4.58
C GLY A 137 3.53 -1.21 -3.90
N PRO A 138 4.25 -0.35 -3.17
CA PRO A 138 5.69 -0.44 -2.86
C PRO A 138 6.05 -1.60 -1.93
N ALA A 139 7.32 -2.04 -2.00
CA ALA A 139 7.88 -2.99 -1.05
C ALA A 139 8.44 -2.22 0.16
N ILE A 140 7.91 -2.49 1.35
CA ILE A 140 8.14 -1.66 2.55
C ILE A 140 8.58 -2.43 3.79
N ASN A 141 9.10 -3.64 3.62
CA ASN A 141 9.72 -4.33 4.74
C ASN A 141 10.98 -3.58 5.21
N ILE A 142 11.25 -3.66 6.49
CA ILE A 142 12.41 -3.00 7.10
C ILE A 142 13.70 -3.69 6.64
N GLN A 143 14.69 -2.92 6.22
CA GLN A 143 16.01 -3.39 5.85
C GLN A 143 16.79 -3.82 7.09
N ARG A 144 16.56 -5.05 7.57
CA ARG A 144 17.07 -5.55 8.84
C ARG A 144 18.56 -5.89 8.79
N ILE A 145 18.99 -6.49 7.69
CA ILE A 145 20.38 -6.85 7.45
C ILE A 145 20.78 -6.48 6.01
N PRO A 146 22.02 -6.04 5.77
CA PRO A 146 22.48 -5.63 4.43
C PRO A 146 22.39 -6.75 3.38
N THR A 147 22.52 -8.00 3.80
CA THR A 147 22.51 -9.20 2.95
C THR A 147 21.11 -9.80 2.78
N GLY A 148 20.06 -9.03 2.97
CA GLY A 148 18.67 -9.50 3.00
C GLY A 148 18.08 -10.02 1.68
N GLY A 149 18.84 -10.07 0.60
CA GLY A 149 18.43 -10.59 -0.71
C GLY A 149 17.51 -9.67 -1.51
N ARG A 150 16.54 -9.01 -0.87
CA ARG A 150 15.62 -8.02 -1.48
C ARG A 150 15.73 -6.63 -0.86
N THR A 151 16.80 -6.37 -0.14
CA THR A 151 17.05 -5.07 0.53
C THR A 151 17.03 -3.91 -0.46
N TYR A 152 17.48 -4.10 -1.69
CA TYR A 152 17.49 -3.08 -2.73
C TYR A 152 16.07 -2.57 -3.10
N GLU A 153 15.04 -3.40 -2.99
CA GLU A 153 13.67 -2.99 -3.33
C GLU A 153 12.92 -2.36 -2.15
N TYR A 154 13.40 -2.57 -0.92
CA TYR A 154 12.85 -1.95 0.27
C TYR A 154 13.37 -0.52 0.44
N LEU A 155 12.63 0.28 1.22
CA LEU A 155 12.93 1.70 1.36
C LEU A 155 14.08 1.95 2.36
N SER A 156 13.92 1.56 3.63
CA SER A 156 14.86 1.91 4.68
C SER A 156 14.88 0.91 5.84
N GLU A 157 15.88 1.04 6.71
CA GLU A 157 15.89 0.44 8.05
C GLU A 157 15.08 1.27 9.06
N ASP A 158 14.85 2.55 8.77
CA ASP A 158 14.07 3.47 9.59
C ASP A 158 12.57 3.33 9.27
N PRO A 159 11.73 2.94 10.27
CA PRO A 159 10.30 2.77 10.05
C PRO A 159 9.55 4.08 9.75
N LEU A 160 10.02 5.22 10.26
CA LEU A 160 9.42 6.52 9.99
C LEU A 160 9.67 6.93 8.54
N LEU A 161 10.94 6.88 8.09
CA LEU A 161 11.31 7.20 6.72
C LEU A 161 10.58 6.27 5.73
N SER A 162 10.59 4.96 6.00
CA SER A 162 9.88 3.98 5.17
C SER A 162 8.38 4.27 5.11
N GLY A 163 7.76 4.63 6.24
CA GLY A 163 6.35 4.97 6.32
C GLY A 163 5.98 6.22 5.53
N GLU A 164 6.73 7.31 5.70
CA GLU A 164 6.44 8.57 5.01
C GLU A 164 6.66 8.45 3.49
N LEU A 165 7.67 7.73 3.04
CA LEU A 165 7.89 7.48 1.62
C LEU A 165 6.82 6.54 1.04
N ALA A 166 6.42 5.49 1.78
CA ALA A 166 5.35 4.60 1.36
C ALA A 166 4.00 5.32 1.22
N VAL A 167 3.68 6.22 2.17
CA VAL A 167 2.48 7.09 2.10
C VAL A 167 2.48 7.89 0.81
N ASN A 168 3.57 8.60 0.51
CA ASN A 168 3.62 9.48 -0.64
C ASN A 168 3.71 8.73 -1.97
N TYR A 169 4.41 7.59 -2.03
CA TYR A 169 4.34 6.69 -3.19
C TYR A 169 2.89 6.24 -3.46
N THR A 170 2.20 5.79 -2.41
CA THR A 170 0.80 5.34 -2.51
C THR A 170 -0.12 6.46 -2.99
N LEU A 171 -0.01 7.66 -2.43
CA LEU A 171 -0.78 8.83 -2.87
C LEU A 171 -0.49 9.16 -4.34
N GLY A 172 0.79 9.18 -4.73
CA GLY A 172 1.18 9.45 -6.12
C GLY A 172 0.58 8.48 -7.12
N ALA A 173 0.51 7.19 -6.79
CA ALA A 173 -0.13 6.19 -7.65
C ALA A 173 -1.67 6.30 -7.62
N GLN A 174 -2.28 6.37 -6.43
CA GLN A 174 -3.74 6.35 -6.30
C GLN A 174 -4.42 7.64 -6.75
N ASP A 175 -3.79 8.82 -6.60
CA ASP A 175 -4.26 10.08 -7.18
C ASP A 175 -4.30 10.02 -8.72
N HIS A 176 -3.51 9.13 -9.33
CA HIS A 176 -3.50 8.85 -10.77
C HIS A 176 -4.32 7.61 -11.13
N GLN A 177 -5.22 7.18 -10.23
CA GLN A 177 -6.17 6.08 -10.44
C GLN A 177 -5.50 4.72 -10.69
N GLU A 178 -4.37 4.47 -10.05
CA GLU A 178 -3.70 3.19 -10.06
C GLU A 178 -3.62 2.66 -8.64
N ALA A 179 -4.18 1.49 -8.38
CA ALA A 179 -4.14 0.89 -7.06
C ALA A 179 -2.72 0.41 -6.71
N VAL A 180 -2.41 0.38 -5.42
CA VAL A 180 -1.16 -0.20 -4.91
C VAL A 180 -1.46 -1.39 -4.00
N CYS A 181 -0.51 -2.34 -3.96
CA CYS A 181 -0.52 -3.47 -3.05
C CYS A 181 0.76 -3.46 -2.22
N LEU A 182 0.67 -2.94 -0.99
CA LEU A 182 1.81 -2.85 -0.07
C LEU A 182 2.37 -4.24 0.23
N LYS A 183 3.68 -4.44 0.15
CA LYS A 183 4.27 -5.76 0.36
C LYS A 183 5.56 -5.74 1.18
N HIS A 184 5.87 -6.81 1.90
CA HIS A 184 5.14 -8.05 2.12
C HIS A 184 4.70 -8.10 3.59
N TYR A 185 3.43 -8.23 3.86
CA TYR A 185 2.85 -8.20 5.21
C TYR A 185 2.83 -9.59 5.82
N ALA A 186 3.71 -9.94 6.80
CA ALA A 186 4.67 -9.04 7.39
C ALA A 186 6.01 -9.75 7.64
N LEU A 187 7.02 -8.96 7.95
CA LEU A 187 8.34 -9.43 8.41
C LEU A 187 9.09 -10.32 7.39
N ASN A 188 8.95 -10.06 6.10
CA ASN A 188 9.79 -10.70 5.08
C ASN A 188 11.15 -9.99 4.99
N ASN A 189 12.02 -10.20 5.98
CA ASN A 189 13.31 -9.52 6.12
C ASN A 189 14.50 -10.35 5.67
N GLN A 190 14.27 -11.54 5.14
CA GLN A 190 15.26 -12.41 4.51
C GLN A 190 14.64 -13.25 3.41
N GLU A 191 15.43 -13.60 2.40
CA GLU A 191 14.98 -14.43 1.29
C GLU A 191 15.38 -15.89 1.43
N ASN A 192 16.41 -16.18 2.24
CA ASN A 192 16.81 -17.56 2.48
C ASN A 192 15.68 -18.29 3.22
N MET A 193 15.19 -19.39 2.63
CA MET A 193 14.08 -20.18 3.17
C MET A 193 12.80 -19.38 3.45
N ARG A 194 12.54 -18.26 2.73
CA ARG A 194 11.41 -17.35 3.00
C ARG A 194 10.04 -18.04 3.08
N GLY A 195 9.84 -19.12 2.33
CA GLY A 195 8.60 -19.91 2.38
C GLY A 195 8.50 -20.86 3.57
N PHE A 196 9.51 -20.94 4.46
CA PHE A 196 9.54 -21.88 5.58
C PHE A 196 9.95 -21.25 6.92
N VAL A 197 10.58 -20.08 6.88
CA VAL A 197 11.06 -19.42 8.10
C VAL A 197 9.89 -19.01 8.99
N ASP A 198 10.08 -19.21 10.31
CA ASP A 198 9.15 -18.75 11.34
C ASP A 198 9.80 -17.60 12.12
N VAL A 199 9.33 -16.40 11.86
CA VAL A 199 9.88 -15.18 12.48
C VAL A 199 9.39 -15.07 13.93
N LYS A 200 10.32 -14.91 14.84
CA LYS A 200 10.06 -14.63 16.26
C LYS A 200 10.43 -13.18 16.55
N VAL A 201 9.48 -12.43 17.05
CA VAL A 201 9.62 -11.01 17.34
C VAL A 201 8.75 -10.65 18.54
N SER A 202 9.20 -9.69 19.36
CA SER A 202 8.35 -9.15 20.42
C SER A 202 7.22 -8.29 19.84
N GLU A 203 6.08 -8.22 20.55
CA GLU A 203 4.94 -7.39 20.15
C GLU A 203 5.35 -5.94 19.91
N ARG A 204 6.15 -5.41 20.83
CA ARG A 204 6.61 -4.03 20.73
C ARG A 204 7.43 -3.79 19.46
N ALA A 205 8.44 -4.63 19.19
CA ALA A 205 9.28 -4.49 18.01
C ALA A 205 8.47 -4.67 16.73
N MET A 206 7.53 -5.62 16.72
CA MET A 206 6.64 -5.85 15.58
C MET A 206 5.85 -4.59 15.24
N ARG A 207 5.19 -3.96 16.21
CA ARG A 207 4.35 -2.78 15.97
C ARG A 207 5.15 -1.49 15.72
N GLU A 208 6.20 -1.26 16.51
CA GLU A 208 6.93 0.01 16.45
C GLU A 208 7.91 0.07 15.26
N ILE A 209 8.34 -1.07 14.74
CA ILE A 209 9.35 -1.13 13.67
C ILE A 209 8.76 -1.73 12.40
N TYR A 210 8.36 -3.01 12.44
CA TYR A 210 8.06 -3.77 11.22
C TYR A 210 6.70 -3.49 10.62
N LEU A 211 5.69 -3.17 11.43
CA LEU A 211 4.33 -2.85 10.95
C LEU A 211 4.09 -1.35 10.78
N ALA A 212 4.92 -0.50 11.38
CA ALA A 212 4.72 0.94 11.33
C ALA A 212 4.63 1.51 9.89
N PRO A 213 5.43 1.10 8.90
CA PRO A 213 5.27 1.57 7.51
C PRO A 213 3.93 1.16 6.88
N PHE A 214 3.46 -0.05 7.17
CA PHE A 214 2.15 -0.52 6.70
C PHE A 214 1.01 0.28 7.33
N GLU A 215 1.05 0.48 8.65
CA GLU A 215 0.07 1.30 9.36
C GLU A 215 0.02 2.71 8.79
N ALA A 216 1.18 3.33 8.53
CA ALA A 216 1.26 4.67 7.96
C ALA A 216 0.58 4.73 6.58
N ALA A 217 0.91 3.81 5.66
CA ALA A 217 0.38 3.80 4.31
C ALA A 217 -1.13 3.47 4.28
N VAL A 218 -1.59 2.53 5.11
CA VAL A 218 -3.03 2.22 5.22
C VAL A 218 -3.81 3.39 5.79
N LYS A 219 -3.37 3.98 6.90
CA LYS A 219 -4.14 5.04 7.59
C LYS A 219 -4.05 6.41 6.92
N LYS A 220 -2.88 6.77 6.35
CA LYS A 220 -2.65 8.11 5.80
C LYS A 220 -2.93 8.20 4.30
N ALA A 221 -2.75 7.10 3.56
CA ALA A 221 -2.92 7.07 2.10
C ALA A 221 -4.06 6.16 1.63
N ASN A 222 -4.77 5.48 2.54
CA ASN A 222 -5.83 4.53 2.19
C ASN A 222 -5.39 3.52 1.13
N ALA A 223 -4.24 2.87 1.34
CA ALA A 223 -3.73 1.88 0.39
C ALA A 223 -4.77 0.78 0.11
N TYR A 224 -5.04 0.50 -1.16
CA TYR A 224 -6.13 -0.38 -1.57
C TYR A 224 -5.82 -1.86 -1.41
N GLY A 225 -4.54 -2.24 -1.43
CA GLY A 225 -4.12 -3.62 -1.30
C GLY A 225 -2.96 -3.83 -0.33
N VAL A 226 -2.93 -5.02 0.27
CA VAL A 226 -1.83 -5.49 1.13
C VAL A 226 -1.55 -6.95 0.79
N MET A 227 -0.31 -7.26 0.43
CA MET A 227 0.14 -8.61 0.09
C MET A 227 0.73 -9.32 1.31
N ALA A 228 0.16 -10.45 1.69
CA ALA A 228 0.70 -11.29 2.74
C ALA A 228 2.10 -11.83 2.38
N ALA A 229 2.99 -11.89 3.37
CA ALA A 229 4.31 -12.48 3.19
C ALA A 229 4.26 -14.01 3.15
N TYR A 230 5.30 -14.64 2.59
CA TYR A 230 5.38 -16.10 2.50
C TYR A 230 5.78 -16.79 3.81
N ASN A 231 6.44 -16.07 4.72
CA ASN A 231 6.95 -16.62 5.97
C ASN A 231 5.86 -16.83 7.02
N LYS A 232 6.22 -17.54 8.07
CA LYS A 232 5.43 -17.57 9.30
C LYS A 232 5.83 -16.44 10.24
N VAL A 233 4.88 -16.06 11.08
CA VAL A 233 5.11 -15.20 12.25
C VAL A 233 4.50 -15.89 13.47
N SER A 234 5.34 -16.20 14.46
CA SER A 234 4.93 -16.88 15.70
C SER A 234 4.19 -18.22 15.48
N GLY A 235 4.59 -18.96 14.45
CA GLY A 235 4.08 -20.31 14.16
C GLY A 235 3.01 -20.37 13.06
N GLU A 236 2.40 -19.26 12.69
CA GLU A 236 1.32 -19.18 11.68
C GLU A 236 1.81 -18.52 10.40
N TRP A 237 1.41 -19.03 9.24
CA TRP A 237 1.69 -18.40 7.95
C TRP A 237 1.05 -17.02 7.88
N CYS A 238 1.72 -16.02 7.34
CA CYS A 238 1.16 -14.67 7.25
C CYS A 238 -0.20 -14.61 6.53
N SER A 239 -0.43 -15.51 5.57
CA SER A 239 -1.69 -15.60 4.82
C SER A 239 -2.88 -16.21 5.61
N GLU A 240 -2.62 -16.85 6.75
CA GLU A 240 -3.65 -17.43 7.63
C GLU A 240 -3.62 -16.89 9.06
N ASN A 241 -2.68 -16.00 9.37
CA ASN A 241 -2.47 -15.48 10.72
C ASN A 241 -3.59 -14.51 11.11
N ASP A 242 -4.58 -15.01 11.88
CA ASP A 242 -5.73 -14.22 12.32
C ASP A 242 -5.32 -12.95 13.06
N ARG A 243 -4.27 -13.03 13.87
CA ARG A 243 -3.78 -11.87 14.59
C ARG A 243 -3.28 -10.77 13.66
N LEU A 244 -2.46 -11.11 12.67
CA LEU A 244 -1.96 -10.13 11.71
C LEU A 244 -3.08 -9.57 10.84
N LEU A 245 -3.93 -10.43 10.30
CA LEU A 245 -4.92 -10.04 9.29
C LEU A 245 -6.18 -9.39 9.88
N ASN A 246 -6.71 -9.93 10.99
CA ASN A 246 -8.00 -9.52 11.54
C ASN A 246 -7.91 -8.70 12.82
N LYS A 247 -6.82 -8.80 13.62
CA LYS A 247 -6.69 -8.06 14.88
C LYS A 247 -5.80 -6.82 14.78
N ILE A 248 -4.92 -6.77 13.78
CA ILE A 248 -3.97 -5.68 13.59
C ILE A 248 -4.27 -4.89 12.32
N LEU A 249 -4.42 -5.55 11.18
CA LEU A 249 -4.62 -4.88 9.90
C LEU A 249 -6.03 -4.30 9.74
N ARG A 250 -7.07 -5.00 10.20
CA ARG A 250 -8.48 -4.56 10.16
C ARG A 250 -8.93 -3.78 11.37
#